data_594af02c097a98f67e63e9ea937bfeea
#
_entry.id   594af02c097a98f67e63e9ea937bfeea
#
_cell.length_a   1.000
_cell.length_b   1.000
_cell.length_c   1.000
_cell.angle_alpha   90.00
_cell.angle_beta   90.00
_cell.angle_gamma   90.00
#
_symmetry.space_group_name_H-M   'P 1'
#
loop_
_entity.id
_entity.type
_entity.pdbx_description
1 polymer ?
#
loop_
_entity_poly.entity_id
_entity_poly.type
_entity_poly.pdbx_seq_one_letter_code
_entity_poly.pdbx_strand_id
1 'polypeptide(L)'
;KKLDLVNVEYEIQGYSVMRSVPPKSSGMVLYVDIGGQYTTLSLIHNNTVLDMHVISRGSQDSTIQLSKALSIPVDTAEETKRTFGYLGDASNPYVKDVMQLSSYPLFGEVARLSLMYERKYNQTIEGIIISGGGARVPGILESYNETVHIPGRVATPFDQIDVPPFLHEMIERIGPSYSVAVGCALKKLVPQV
;
A
#
# COMPACT_ATOMS: atom_id res chain seq x y z
N LYS A 1 -3.23 8.92 29.24
CA LYS A 1 -4.69 9.08 29.46
C LYS A 1 -5.33 7.78 28.99
N LYS A 2 -6.00 7.03 29.88
CA LYS A 2 -6.84 5.89 29.46
C LYS A 2 -8.03 6.47 28.71
N LEU A 3 -8.28 5.96 27.51
CA LEU A 3 -9.51 6.25 26.76
C LEU A 3 -10.61 5.38 27.36
N ASP A 4 -11.70 5.99 27.85
CA ASP A 4 -12.90 5.27 28.22
C ASP A 4 -13.64 4.91 26.94
N LEU A 5 -13.33 3.73 26.40
CA LEU A 5 -13.98 3.21 25.20
C LEU A 5 -15.29 2.54 25.61
N VAL A 6 -16.41 3.06 25.15
CA VAL A 6 -17.76 2.52 25.44
C VAL A 6 -18.07 1.31 24.55
N ASN A 7 -17.59 1.33 23.28
CA ASN A 7 -17.77 0.23 22.34
C ASN A 7 -16.45 -0.06 21.60
N VAL A 8 -16.06 -1.31 21.51
CA VAL A 8 -14.92 -1.79 20.74
C VAL A 8 -15.43 -2.81 19.73
N GLU A 9 -15.16 -2.54 18.46
CA GLU A 9 -15.46 -3.47 17.36
C GLU A 9 -14.16 -3.89 16.68
N TYR A 10 -14.10 -5.15 16.26
CA TYR A 10 -12.99 -5.71 15.52
C TYR A 10 -13.40 -5.95 14.07
N GLU A 11 -12.50 -5.72 13.15
CA GLU A 11 -12.74 -5.93 11.73
C GLU A 11 -11.47 -6.43 11.04
N ILE A 12 -11.63 -7.27 10.03
CA ILE A 12 -10.53 -7.69 9.16
C ILE A 12 -10.10 -6.49 8.33
N GLN A 13 -8.79 -6.19 8.33
CA GLN A 13 -8.19 -5.02 7.65
C GLN A 13 -8.65 -4.86 6.19
N GLY A 14 -8.78 -5.97 5.45
CA GLY A 14 -9.22 -5.96 4.05
C GLY A 14 -10.57 -5.26 3.84
N TYR A 15 -11.54 -5.45 4.74
CA TYR A 15 -12.84 -4.76 4.65
C TYR A 15 -12.72 -3.26 4.91
N SER A 16 -11.85 -2.86 5.84
CA SER A 16 -11.62 -1.44 6.12
C SER A 16 -10.99 -0.74 4.91
N VAL A 17 -9.95 -1.32 4.32
CA VAL A 17 -9.31 -0.74 3.13
C VAL A 17 -10.28 -0.68 1.95
N MET A 18 -11.03 -1.76 1.69
CA MET A 18 -12.05 -1.80 0.64
C MET A 18 -13.10 -0.71 0.80
N ARG A 19 -13.54 -0.45 2.04
CA ARG A 19 -14.56 0.59 2.33
C ARG A 19 -14.04 1.99 2.05
N SER A 20 -12.77 2.28 2.39
CA SER A 20 -12.17 3.60 2.12
C SER A 20 -11.79 3.79 0.65
N VAL A 21 -11.44 2.71 -0.04
CA VAL A 21 -11.00 2.72 -1.44
C VAL A 21 -11.74 1.63 -2.19
N PRO A 22 -13.04 1.82 -2.50
CA PRO A 22 -13.83 0.78 -3.16
C PRO A 22 -13.24 0.40 -4.52
N PRO A 23 -13.34 -0.88 -4.91
CA PRO A 23 -12.95 -1.30 -6.24
C PRO A 23 -13.83 -0.63 -7.29
N LYS A 24 -13.24 -0.32 -8.45
CA LYS A 24 -14.00 0.30 -9.57
C LYS A 24 -14.81 -0.72 -10.37
N SER A 25 -14.60 -2.00 -10.13
CA SER A 25 -15.28 -3.11 -10.81
C SER A 25 -15.72 -4.17 -9.80
N SER A 26 -16.61 -5.06 -10.20
CA SER A 26 -17.00 -6.24 -9.42
C SER A 26 -16.05 -7.42 -9.57
N GLY A 27 -15.06 -7.34 -10.44
CA GLY A 27 -14.06 -8.39 -10.66
C GLY A 27 -13.10 -8.56 -9.47
N MET A 28 -12.14 -9.46 -9.62
CA MET A 28 -11.12 -9.65 -8.59
C MET A 28 -10.15 -8.46 -8.56
N VAL A 29 -9.96 -7.89 -7.38
CA VAL A 29 -9.00 -6.80 -7.11
C VAL A 29 -8.12 -7.19 -5.93
N LEU A 30 -6.82 -6.97 -6.05
CA LEU A 30 -5.86 -7.22 -4.99
C LEU A 30 -5.46 -5.91 -4.31
N TYR A 31 -5.66 -5.83 -3.01
CA TYR A 31 -5.17 -4.74 -2.18
C TYR A 31 -3.83 -5.12 -1.57
N VAL A 32 -2.84 -4.23 -1.71
CA VAL A 32 -1.48 -4.42 -1.22
C VAL A 32 -1.16 -3.27 -0.27
N ASP A 33 -1.27 -3.53 1.03
CA ASP A 33 -0.99 -2.54 2.08
C ASP A 33 0.45 -2.67 2.55
N ILE A 34 1.32 -1.77 2.07
CA ILE A 34 2.76 -1.79 2.35
C ILE A 34 3.03 -1.01 3.64
N GLY A 35 3.15 -1.74 4.74
CA GLY A 35 3.55 -1.21 6.04
C GLY A 35 5.07 -1.02 6.17
N GLY A 36 5.54 -0.79 7.41
CA GLY A 36 6.97 -0.70 7.71
C GLY A 36 7.69 -2.04 7.64
N GLN A 37 7.18 -3.05 8.35
CA GLN A 37 7.80 -4.38 8.50
C GLN A 37 7.06 -5.48 7.72
N TYR A 38 5.78 -5.30 7.45
CA TYR A 38 4.92 -6.28 6.81
C TYR A 38 4.13 -5.62 5.68
N THR A 39 3.82 -6.41 4.68
CA THR A 39 2.86 -6.06 3.62
C THR A 39 1.70 -7.02 3.69
N THR A 40 0.48 -6.50 3.76
CA THR A 40 -0.74 -7.30 3.78
C THR A 40 -1.40 -7.29 2.40
N LEU A 41 -1.66 -8.46 1.86
CA LEU A 41 -2.46 -8.64 0.65
C LEU A 41 -3.88 -9.05 1.03
N SER A 42 -4.87 -8.42 0.42
CA SER A 42 -6.28 -8.81 0.57
C SER A 42 -6.90 -8.96 -0.83
N LEU A 43 -7.28 -10.18 -1.19
CA LEU A 43 -7.98 -10.45 -2.43
C LEU A 43 -9.47 -10.22 -2.24
N ILE A 44 -10.05 -9.35 -3.07
CA ILE A 44 -11.44 -8.95 -2.99
C ILE A 44 -12.16 -9.26 -4.29
N HIS A 45 -13.35 -9.80 -4.18
CA HIS A 45 -14.27 -10.06 -5.29
C HIS A 45 -15.70 -9.82 -4.82
N ASN A 46 -16.50 -9.09 -5.60
CA ASN A 46 -17.89 -8.77 -5.26
C ASN A 46 -18.04 -8.23 -3.83
N ASN A 47 -17.22 -7.25 -3.44
CA ASN A 47 -17.20 -6.65 -2.11
C ASN A 47 -16.95 -7.64 -0.94
N THR A 48 -16.39 -8.80 -1.24
CA THR A 48 -16.06 -9.82 -0.23
C THR A 48 -14.57 -10.11 -0.23
N VAL A 49 -13.97 -10.18 0.96
CA VAL A 49 -12.57 -10.60 1.13
C VAL A 49 -12.52 -12.13 0.96
N LEU A 50 -11.92 -12.59 -0.14
CA LEU A 50 -11.79 -14.02 -0.46
C LEU A 50 -10.58 -14.66 0.21
N ASP A 51 -9.48 -13.91 0.32
CA ASP A 51 -8.22 -14.42 0.83
C ASP A 51 -7.38 -13.28 1.40
N MET A 52 -6.50 -13.61 2.34
CA MET A 52 -5.53 -12.66 2.88
C MET A 52 -4.17 -13.32 3.05
N HIS A 53 -3.11 -12.58 2.77
CA HIS A 53 -1.74 -13.04 2.94
C HIS A 53 -0.87 -11.94 3.56
N VAL A 54 0.06 -12.32 4.42
CA VAL A 54 1.02 -11.39 5.02
C VAL A 54 2.42 -11.76 4.56
N ILE A 55 3.06 -10.81 3.90
CA ILE A 55 4.47 -10.91 3.50
C ILE A 55 5.30 -10.25 4.61
N SER A 56 6.28 -10.98 5.16
CA SER A 56 7.20 -10.46 6.19
C SER A 56 8.28 -9.56 5.57
N ARG A 57 7.85 -8.59 4.78
CA ARG A 57 8.63 -7.52 4.16
C ARG A 57 7.81 -6.25 4.10
N GLY A 58 8.48 -5.11 4.24
CA GLY A 58 7.84 -3.81 4.19
C GLY A 58 8.80 -2.70 3.74
N SER A 59 8.34 -1.46 3.79
CA SER A 59 9.11 -0.32 3.31
C SER A 59 10.39 -0.04 4.13
N GLN A 60 10.50 -0.57 5.35
CA GLN A 60 11.69 -0.46 6.18
C GLN A 60 12.87 -1.28 5.63
N ASP A 61 12.60 -2.34 4.89
CA ASP A 61 13.66 -3.12 4.23
C ASP A 61 14.47 -2.24 3.27
N SER A 62 13.80 -1.39 2.49
CA SER A 62 14.46 -0.43 1.60
C SER A 62 15.29 0.60 2.36
N THR A 63 14.83 1.09 3.52
CA THR A 63 15.60 1.98 4.38
C THR A 63 16.89 1.33 4.86
N ILE A 64 16.79 0.09 5.32
CA ILE A 64 17.94 -0.68 5.80
C ILE A 64 18.93 -0.96 4.65
N GLN A 65 18.44 -1.29 3.47
CA GLN A 65 19.29 -1.51 2.30
C GLN A 65 20.01 -0.23 1.87
N LEU A 66 19.31 0.92 1.83
CA LEU A 66 19.92 2.22 1.57
C LEU A 66 21.01 2.56 2.58
N SER A 67 20.70 2.42 3.88
CA SER A 67 21.67 2.67 4.95
C SER A 67 22.96 1.87 4.77
N LYS A 68 22.83 0.57 4.48
CA LYS A 68 23.97 -0.33 4.25
C LYS A 68 24.73 -0.02 2.97
N ALA A 69 24.02 0.13 1.86
CA ALA A 69 24.65 0.31 0.54
C ALA A 69 25.37 1.64 0.42
N LEU A 70 24.81 2.71 1.02
CA LEU A 70 25.39 4.04 0.97
C LEU A 70 26.27 4.37 2.20
N SER A 71 26.37 3.46 3.18
CA SER A 71 27.08 3.65 4.44
C SER A 71 26.63 4.92 5.19
N ILE A 72 25.33 5.18 5.23
CA ILE A 72 24.72 6.34 5.91
C ILE A 72 23.85 5.89 7.10
N PRO A 73 23.60 6.77 8.09
CA PRO A 73 22.68 6.48 9.20
C PRO A 73 21.29 6.09 8.71
N VAL A 74 20.58 5.26 9.48
CA VAL A 74 19.23 4.78 9.13
C VAL A 74 18.25 5.94 8.97
N ASP A 75 18.33 6.96 9.83
CA ASP A 75 17.46 8.14 9.75
C ASP A 75 17.68 8.91 8.44
N THR A 76 18.95 9.10 8.04
CA THR A 76 19.31 9.74 6.76
C THR A 76 18.83 8.88 5.58
N ALA A 77 18.95 7.56 5.67
CA ALA A 77 18.43 6.64 4.64
C ALA A 77 16.89 6.71 4.52
N GLU A 78 16.18 6.85 5.65
CA GLU A 78 14.73 7.04 5.65
C GLU A 78 14.32 8.36 4.99
N GLU A 79 15.03 9.45 5.27
CA GLU A 79 14.80 10.74 4.60
C GLU A 79 15.08 10.65 3.11
N THR A 80 16.20 10.02 2.71
CA THR A 80 16.56 9.78 1.30
C THR A 80 15.47 8.99 0.58
N LYS A 81 14.99 7.90 1.19
CA LYS A 81 13.87 7.11 0.65
C LYS A 81 12.60 7.94 0.47
N ARG A 82 12.24 8.76 1.45
CA ARG A 82 11.02 9.60 1.39
C ARG A 82 11.10 10.71 0.37
N THR A 83 12.30 11.25 0.15
CA THR A 83 12.52 12.38 -0.75
C THR A 83 12.68 11.92 -2.19
N PHE A 84 13.49 10.92 -2.44
CA PHE A 84 13.88 10.52 -3.78
C PHE A 84 13.25 9.19 -4.22
N GLY A 85 13.08 8.24 -3.32
CA GLY A 85 12.46 6.95 -3.57
C GLY A 85 13.03 6.24 -4.80
N TYR A 86 12.15 5.69 -5.61
CA TYR A 86 12.47 4.97 -6.85
C TYR A 86 12.79 5.91 -8.03
N LEU A 87 12.48 7.20 -7.92
CA LEU A 87 12.85 8.20 -8.93
C LEU A 87 14.35 8.46 -8.93
N GLY A 88 14.99 8.24 -7.76
CA GLY A 88 16.43 8.44 -7.58
C GLY A 88 16.82 9.88 -7.26
N ASP A 89 18.09 10.04 -6.90
CA ASP A 89 18.70 11.32 -6.57
C ASP A 89 19.73 11.68 -7.65
N ALA A 90 19.58 12.83 -8.29
CA ALA A 90 20.52 13.30 -9.31
C ALA A 90 21.94 13.48 -8.79
N SER A 91 22.10 13.75 -7.48
CA SER A 91 23.40 13.88 -6.83
C SER A 91 24.03 12.53 -6.45
N ASN A 92 23.22 11.47 -6.39
CA ASN A 92 23.68 10.12 -6.03
C ASN A 92 22.91 9.06 -6.84
N PRO A 93 23.45 8.61 -7.98
CA PRO A 93 22.77 7.67 -8.88
C PRO A 93 22.51 6.30 -8.24
N TYR A 94 23.26 5.92 -7.21
CA TYR A 94 23.06 4.63 -6.52
C TYR A 94 21.76 4.53 -5.74
N VAL A 95 21.14 5.67 -5.38
CA VAL A 95 19.85 5.66 -4.63
C VAL A 95 18.79 4.90 -5.41
N LYS A 96 18.62 5.19 -6.70
CA LYS A 96 17.63 4.52 -7.56
C LYS A 96 17.88 3.02 -7.64
N ASP A 97 19.11 2.63 -7.92
CA ASP A 97 19.48 1.22 -8.09
C ASP A 97 19.23 0.41 -6.82
N VAL A 98 19.62 0.96 -5.66
CA VAL A 98 19.40 0.31 -4.37
C VAL A 98 17.91 0.20 -4.06
N MET A 99 17.13 1.25 -4.33
CA MET A 99 15.68 1.23 -4.12
C MET A 99 15.01 0.17 -5.00
N GLN A 100 15.33 0.09 -6.29
CA GLN A 100 14.80 -0.92 -7.20
C GLN A 100 15.17 -2.33 -6.73
N LEU A 101 16.44 -2.59 -6.45
CA LEU A 101 16.91 -3.89 -5.96
C LEU A 101 16.23 -4.31 -4.65
N SER A 102 15.96 -3.36 -3.75
CA SER A 102 15.29 -3.64 -2.48
C SER A 102 13.82 -4.03 -2.63
N SER A 103 13.15 -3.56 -3.66
CA SER A 103 11.72 -3.81 -3.91
C SER A 103 11.42 -5.11 -4.66
N TYR A 104 12.38 -5.64 -5.45
CA TYR A 104 12.16 -6.87 -6.23
C TYR A 104 11.65 -8.05 -5.41
N PRO A 105 12.15 -8.36 -4.19
CA PRO A 105 11.63 -9.47 -3.42
C PRO A 105 10.18 -9.28 -2.99
N LEU A 106 9.75 -8.03 -2.72
CA LEU A 106 8.36 -7.74 -2.36
C LEU A 106 7.45 -7.86 -3.57
N PHE A 107 7.77 -7.15 -4.66
CA PHE A 107 6.91 -7.16 -5.85
C PHE A 107 6.94 -8.50 -6.59
N GLY A 108 8.06 -9.22 -6.55
CA GLY A 108 8.13 -10.60 -7.05
C GLY A 108 7.18 -11.53 -6.28
N GLU A 109 7.07 -11.37 -4.95
CA GLU A 109 6.13 -12.14 -4.15
C GLU A 109 4.68 -11.72 -4.42
N VAL A 110 4.40 -10.43 -4.61
CA VAL A 110 3.07 -9.95 -5.05
C VAL A 110 2.69 -10.58 -6.39
N ALA A 111 3.59 -10.58 -7.37
CA ALA A 111 3.35 -11.19 -8.69
C ALA A 111 3.08 -12.71 -8.57
N ARG A 112 3.88 -13.41 -7.77
CA ARG A 112 3.72 -14.85 -7.53
C ARG A 112 2.38 -15.19 -6.90
N LEU A 113 1.97 -14.43 -5.86
CA LEU A 113 0.69 -14.61 -5.18
C LEU A 113 -0.48 -14.25 -6.09
N SER A 114 -0.36 -13.23 -6.92
CA SER A 114 -1.39 -12.87 -7.92
C SER A 114 -1.67 -14.04 -8.86
N LEU A 115 -0.62 -14.63 -9.45
CA LEU A 115 -0.76 -15.82 -10.31
C LEU A 115 -1.35 -17.02 -9.57
N MET A 116 -0.99 -17.21 -8.29
CA MET A 116 -1.56 -18.27 -7.47
C MET A 116 -3.06 -18.07 -7.25
N TYR A 117 -3.49 -16.85 -6.97
CA TYR A 117 -4.90 -16.52 -6.79
C TYR A 117 -5.69 -16.68 -8.09
N GLU A 118 -5.18 -16.19 -9.21
CA GLU A 118 -5.85 -16.36 -10.52
C GLU A 118 -6.08 -17.84 -10.85
N ARG A 119 -5.09 -18.69 -10.60
CA ARG A 119 -5.23 -20.15 -10.78
C ARG A 119 -6.22 -20.76 -9.79
N LYS A 120 -6.16 -20.37 -8.51
CA LYS A 120 -7.04 -20.90 -7.45
C LYS A 120 -8.51 -20.61 -7.71
N TYR A 121 -8.80 -19.41 -8.18
CA TYR A 121 -10.17 -18.95 -8.41
C TYR A 121 -10.61 -19.03 -9.88
N ASN A 122 -9.72 -19.43 -10.78
CA ASN A 122 -9.92 -19.47 -12.23
C ASN A 122 -10.48 -18.14 -12.78
N GLN A 123 -9.92 -17.04 -12.33
CA GLN A 123 -10.35 -15.69 -12.67
C GLN A 123 -9.16 -14.73 -12.64
N THR A 124 -9.10 -13.76 -13.55
CA THR A 124 -8.04 -12.75 -13.63
C THR A 124 -8.21 -11.67 -12.57
N ILE A 125 -7.10 -11.16 -12.06
CA ILE A 125 -7.05 -9.97 -11.21
C ILE A 125 -7.08 -8.74 -12.11
N GLU A 126 -8.15 -7.95 -12.02
CA GLU A 126 -8.38 -6.79 -12.90
C GLU A 126 -7.53 -5.57 -12.52
N GLY A 127 -7.06 -5.52 -11.28
CA GLY A 127 -6.23 -4.42 -10.81
C GLY A 127 -5.68 -4.61 -9.42
N ILE A 128 -4.66 -3.82 -9.10
CA ILE A 128 -4.03 -3.79 -7.78
C ILE A 128 -4.13 -2.39 -7.20
N ILE A 129 -4.49 -2.30 -5.92
CA ILE A 129 -4.55 -1.06 -5.15
C ILE A 129 -3.46 -1.10 -4.09
N ILE A 130 -2.51 -0.15 -4.17
CA ILE A 130 -1.38 -0.08 -3.26
C ILE A 130 -1.67 0.97 -2.19
N SER A 131 -1.66 0.56 -0.93
CA SER A 131 -1.90 1.40 0.25
C SER A 131 -0.77 1.30 1.28
N GLY A 132 -0.92 1.97 2.41
CA GLY A 132 0.06 2.00 3.48
C GLY A 132 1.14 3.06 3.33
N GLY A 133 2.04 3.11 4.31
CA GLY A 133 3.14 4.09 4.32
C GLY A 133 4.12 3.92 3.17
N GLY A 134 4.33 2.68 2.72
CA GLY A 134 5.19 2.35 1.59
C GLY A 134 4.66 2.84 0.24
N ALA A 135 3.34 2.99 0.11
CA ALA A 135 2.72 3.52 -1.11
C ALA A 135 3.04 5.00 -1.38
N ARG A 136 3.58 5.70 -0.39
CA ARG A 136 3.95 7.12 -0.48
C ARG A 136 5.36 7.35 -1.02
N VAL A 137 6.14 6.29 -1.20
CA VAL A 137 7.52 6.41 -1.70
C VAL A 137 7.47 6.89 -3.16
N PRO A 138 8.19 7.98 -3.50
CA PRO A 138 8.21 8.50 -4.87
C PRO A 138 8.62 7.43 -5.88
N GLY A 139 7.90 7.31 -7.00
CA GLY A 139 8.17 6.31 -8.04
C GLY A 139 7.74 4.88 -7.70
N ILE A 140 6.85 4.68 -6.70
CA ILE A 140 6.40 3.34 -6.30
C ILE A 140 5.70 2.59 -7.45
N LEU A 141 4.88 3.28 -8.23
CA LEU A 141 4.16 2.66 -9.35
C LEU A 141 5.09 2.28 -10.51
N GLU A 142 6.11 3.08 -10.77
CA GLU A 142 7.13 2.78 -11.76
C GLU A 142 7.86 1.49 -11.39
N SER A 143 8.35 1.39 -10.15
CA SER A 143 9.03 0.19 -9.65
C SER A 143 8.11 -1.04 -9.61
N TYR A 144 6.85 -0.85 -9.21
CA TYR A 144 5.84 -1.89 -9.24
C TYR A 144 5.62 -2.43 -10.67
N ASN A 145 5.43 -1.54 -11.64
CA ASN A 145 5.15 -1.91 -13.04
C ASN A 145 6.30 -2.64 -13.74
N GLU A 146 7.53 -2.50 -13.25
CA GLU A 146 8.69 -3.26 -13.77
C GLU A 146 8.59 -4.76 -13.45
N THR A 147 7.87 -5.13 -12.39
CA THR A 147 7.82 -6.51 -11.88
C THR A 147 6.43 -7.13 -12.00
N VAL A 148 5.39 -6.34 -11.79
CA VAL A 148 4.00 -6.82 -11.75
C VAL A 148 3.26 -6.26 -12.96
N HIS A 149 2.74 -7.16 -13.80
CA HIS A 149 2.10 -6.79 -15.07
C HIS A 149 0.57 -6.63 -14.96
N ILE A 150 0.05 -6.48 -13.76
CA ILE A 150 -1.37 -6.19 -13.49
C ILE A 150 -1.48 -4.68 -13.24
N PRO A 151 -2.44 -3.96 -13.84
CA PRO A 151 -2.60 -2.52 -13.65
C PRO A 151 -2.68 -2.14 -12.16
N GLY A 152 -1.80 -1.24 -11.71
CA GLY A 152 -1.76 -0.78 -10.32
C GLY A 152 -2.13 0.68 -10.17
N ARG A 153 -2.70 1.04 -9.02
CA ARG A 153 -2.89 2.43 -8.60
C ARG A 153 -2.62 2.61 -7.12
N VAL A 154 -2.26 3.82 -6.71
CA VAL A 154 -2.17 4.18 -5.30
C VAL A 154 -3.57 4.44 -4.74
N ALA A 155 -3.76 4.07 -3.50
CA ALA A 155 -5.02 4.27 -2.78
C ALA A 155 -5.32 5.74 -2.50
N THR A 156 -6.57 6.15 -2.71
CA THR A 156 -7.06 7.51 -2.46
C THR A 156 -8.23 7.46 -1.47
N PRO A 157 -7.97 7.17 -0.17
CA PRO A 157 -9.01 6.85 0.80
C PRO A 157 -9.93 8.03 1.16
N PHE A 158 -9.55 9.24 0.80
CA PHE A 158 -10.32 10.45 1.10
C PHE A 158 -11.24 10.90 -0.05
N ASP A 159 -11.22 10.21 -1.21
CA ASP A 159 -12.07 10.59 -2.37
C ASP A 159 -13.57 10.60 -2.07
N GLN A 160 -14.00 9.85 -1.02
CA GLN A 160 -15.40 9.77 -0.59
C GLN A 160 -15.76 10.76 0.52
N ILE A 161 -14.80 11.62 0.93
CA ILE A 161 -14.95 12.52 2.06
C ILE A 161 -14.84 13.94 1.55
N ASP A 162 -15.79 14.79 1.94
CA ASP A 162 -15.70 16.21 1.66
C ASP A 162 -14.59 16.85 2.52
N VAL A 163 -13.58 17.37 1.85
CA VAL A 163 -12.37 17.90 2.47
C VAL A 163 -12.19 19.38 2.11
N PRO A 164 -11.91 20.25 3.10
CA PRO A 164 -11.58 21.65 2.82
C PRO A 164 -10.43 21.79 1.83
N PRO A 165 -10.51 22.72 0.84
CA PRO A 165 -9.52 22.84 -0.23
C PRO A 165 -8.08 23.01 0.25
N PHE A 166 -7.85 23.68 1.37
CA PHE A 166 -6.49 23.89 1.90
C PHE A 166 -5.82 22.61 2.44
N LEU A 167 -6.57 21.53 2.62
CA LEU A 167 -6.06 20.24 3.07
C LEU A 167 -5.77 19.27 1.91
N HIS A 168 -6.24 19.54 0.68
CA HIS A 168 -6.15 18.58 -0.43
C HIS A 168 -4.72 18.10 -0.67
N GLU A 169 -3.76 18.99 -0.84
CA GLU A 169 -2.35 18.63 -1.09
C GLU A 169 -1.78 17.75 0.04
N MET A 170 -2.08 18.10 1.29
CA MET A 170 -1.65 17.30 2.43
C MET A 170 -2.27 15.90 2.41
N ILE A 171 -3.57 15.81 2.15
CA ILE A 171 -4.32 14.56 2.14
C ILE A 171 -3.89 13.65 1.00
N GLU A 172 -3.67 14.17 -0.20
CA GLU A 172 -3.12 13.40 -1.31
C GLU A 172 -1.78 12.76 -0.92
N ARG A 173 -0.92 13.53 -0.29
CA ARG A 173 0.41 13.07 0.13
C ARG A 173 0.38 12.01 1.23
N ILE A 174 -0.49 12.14 2.24
CA ILE A 174 -0.52 11.22 3.39
C ILE A 174 -1.58 10.13 3.25
N GLY A 175 -2.58 10.33 2.38
CA GLY A 175 -3.79 9.52 2.26
C GLY A 175 -3.55 8.02 2.24
N PRO A 176 -2.66 7.49 1.40
CA PRO A 176 -2.43 6.05 1.32
C PRO A 176 -2.12 5.39 2.66
N SER A 177 -1.45 6.10 3.59
CA SER A 177 -1.14 5.60 4.94
C SER A 177 -2.35 5.48 5.85
N TYR A 178 -3.47 6.13 5.51
CA TYR A 178 -4.67 6.19 6.34
C TYR A 178 -5.82 5.33 5.81
N SER A 179 -5.60 4.53 4.76
CA SER A 179 -6.66 3.73 4.13
C SER A 179 -7.44 2.87 5.12
N VAL A 180 -6.75 2.17 6.03
CA VAL A 180 -7.40 1.35 7.08
C VAL A 180 -8.16 2.23 8.06
N ALA A 181 -7.54 3.30 8.56
CA ALA A 181 -8.14 4.18 9.57
C ALA A 181 -9.40 4.88 9.05
N VAL A 182 -9.34 5.39 7.81
CA VAL A 182 -10.50 6.00 7.13
C VAL A 182 -11.61 4.96 6.95
N GLY A 183 -11.27 3.76 6.51
CA GLY A 183 -12.24 2.68 6.36
C GLY A 183 -12.91 2.27 7.67
N CYS A 184 -12.16 2.20 8.76
CA CYS A 184 -12.73 1.98 10.10
C CYS A 184 -13.69 3.11 10.51
N ALA A 185 -13.32 4.37 10.25
CA ALA A 185 -14.18 5.52 10.56
C ALA A 185 -15.49 5.52 9.75
N LEU A 186 -15.42 5.11 8.48
CA LEU A 186 -16.58 5.02 7.59
C LEU A 186 -17.53 3.85 7.93
N LYS A 187 -17.13 2.91 8.78
CA LYS A 187 -17.89 1.68 9.04
C LYS A 187 -19.34 1.92 9.45
N LYS A 188 -19.63 2.99 10.20
CA LYS A 188 -20.98 3.34 10.63
C LYS A 188 -21.71 4.28 9.69
N LEU A 189 -21.01 4.87 8.72
CA LEU A 189 -21.55 5.88 7.82
C LEU A 189 -21.95 5.28 6.48
N VAL A 190 -21.33 4.19 6.08
CA VAL A 190 -21.63 3.49 4.83
C VAL A 190 -22.46 2.25 5.16
N PRO A 191 -23.63 2.06 4.50
CA PRO A 191 -24.43 0.84 4.69
C PRO A 191 -23.56 -0.39 4.47
N GLN A 192 -23.66 -1.36 5.36
CA GLN A 192 -23.02 -2.65 5.17
C GLN A 192 -23.75 -3.37 4.04
N VAL A 193 -23.02 -3.68 2.98
CA VAL A 193 -23.52 -4.49 1.84
C VAL A 193 -23.54 -5.95 2.24
#